data_cb017de5125c3268a4aedf33d422011a
#
_entry.id   cb017de5125c3268a4aedf33d422011a
#
_cell.length_a   1.000
_cell.length_b   1.000
_cell.length_c   1.000
_cell.angle_alpha   90.00
_cell.angle_beta   90.00
_cell.angle_gamma   90.00
#
_symmetry.space_group_name_H-M   'P 1'
#
loop_
_entity.id
_entity.type
_entity.pdbx_description
1 polymer ?
#
loop_
_entity_poly.entity_id
_entity_poly.type
_entity_poly.pdbx_seq_one_letter_code
_entity_poly.pdbx_strand_id
1 'polypeptide(L)'
;MTMSDPIADMLTRIRNANTAKHDTVDVPASKMKLAIADILVREGYIKKYDIVEDGAFQTIRISLKYGADKNEKIISGIKKISKPGLRVYAGKEDMPKVLGGLGIAIVSTNQGIITDKQARQLGVGGEVLVFVW
;
A
#
# COMPACT_ATOMS: atom_id res chain seq x y z
N MET A 1 21.91 15.24 -3.64
CA MET A 1 20.99 14.90 -2.57
C MET A 1 19.98 13.89 -3.07
N THR A 2 19.88 12.78 -2.40
CA THR A 2 18.89 11.75 -2.75
C THR A 2 17.56 12.08 -2.10
N MET A 3 16.49 12.04 -2.90
CA MET A 3 15.15 12.18 -2.37
C MET A 3 14.71 10.85 -1.79
N SER A 4 14.23 10.87 -0.56
CA SER A 4 13.73 9.66 0.09
C SER A 4 12.24 9.49 -0.19
N ASP A 5 11.82 8.24 -0.38
CA ASP A 5 10.41 7.89 -0.51
C ASP A 5 10.13 6.72 0.44
N PRO A 6 9.72 7.02 1.68
CA PRO A 6 9.45 5.97 2.68
C PRO A 6 8.34 5.00 2.26
N ILE A 7 7.37 5.47 1.48
CA ILE A 7 6.30 4.59 0.97
C ILE A 7 6.86 3.64 -0.08
N ALA A 8 7.68 4.14 -1.00
CA ALA A 8 8.32 3.28 -2.00
C ALA A 8 9.20 2.22 -1.32
N ASP A 9 9.91 2.59 -0.25
CA ASP A 9 10.70 1.65 0.54
C ASP A 9 9.83 0.56 1.16
N MET A 10 8.70 0.94 1.75
CA MET A 10 7.72 -0.02 2.29
C MET A 10 7.26 -1.01 1.22
N LEU A 11 6.90 -0.52 0.04
CA LEU A 11 6.42 -1.37 -1.05
C LEU A 11 7.52 -2.31 -1.56
N THR A 12 8.74 -1.83 -1.64
CA THR A 12 9.90 -2.64 -2.03
C THR A 12 10.14 -3.76 -1.03
N ARG A 13 10.05 -3.46 0.26
CA ARG A 13 10.19 -4.47 1.31
C ARG A 13 9.11 -5.55 1.20
N ILE A 14 7.86 -5.14 0.99
CA ILE A 14 6.74 -6.08 0.80
C ILE A 14 6.98 -6.94 -0.43
N ARG A 15 7.35 -6.32 -1.55
CA ARG A 15 7.62 -7.03 -2.81
C ARG A 15 8.74 -8.06 -2.65
N ASN A 16 9.84 -7.67 -2.05
CA ASN A 16 11.00 -8.55 -1.85
C ASN A 16 10.67 -9.70 -0.91
N ALA A 17 9.96 -9.43 0.19
CA ALA A 17 9.53 -10.46 1.13
C ALA A 17 8.57 -11.46 0.48
N ASN A 18 7.67 -10.96 -0.37
CA ASN A 18 6.72 -11.77 -1.12
C ASN A 18 7.46 -12.71 -2.10
N THR A 19 8.45 -12.18 -2.81
CA THR A 19 9.26 -12.95 -3.75
C THR A 19 10.08 -14.03 -3.03
N ALA A 20 10.63 -13.70 -1.86
CA ALA A 20 11.40 -14.63 -1.03
C ALA A 20 10.51 -15.57 -0.21
N LYS A 21 9.19 -15.41 -0.29
CA LYS A 21 8.18 -16.23 0.42
C LYS A 21 8.32 -16.17 1.93
N HIS A 22 8.68 -15.00 2.45
CA HIS A 22 8.72 -14.77 3.90
C HIS A 22 7.30 -14.69 4.46
N ASP A 23 7.14 -15.08 5.72
CA ASP A 23 5.84 -14.98 6.41
C ASP A 23 5.57 -13.55 6.86
N THR A 24 6.61 -12.82 7.26
CA THR A 24 6.48 -11.45 7.75
C THR A 24 7.54 -10.54 7.14
N VAL A 25 7.25 -9.24 7.20
CA VAL A 25 8.21 -8.20 6.84
C VAL A 25 8.01 -7.01 7.77
N ASP A 26 9.12 -6.41 8.19
CA ASP A 26 9.11 -5.27 9.09
C ASP A 26 9.42 -3.98 8.32
N VAL A 27 8.64 -2.93 8.60
CA VAL A 27 8.89 -1.59 8.05
C VAL A 27 8.81 -0.56 9.18
N PRO A 28 9.60 0.52 9.11
CA PRO A 28 9.48 1.61 10.10
C PRO A 28 8.07 2.19 10.06
N ALA A 29 7.50 2.47 11.23
CA ALA A 29 6.12 2.94 11.32
C ALA A 29 5.99 4.43 10.98
N SER A 30 4.87 4.78 10.36
CA SER A 30 4.40 6.15 10.20
C SER A 30 2.88 6.11 10.03
N LYS A 31 2.22 7.26 10.22
CA LYS A 31 0.77 7.33 10.06
C LYS A 31 0.33 6.90 8.67
N MET A 32 1.05 7.35 7.63
CA MET A 32 0.71 7.02 6.24
C MET A 32 0.91 5.52 5.96
N LYS A 33 2.01 4.94 6.43
CA LYS A 33 2.28 3.52 6.26
C LYS A 33 1.26 2.66 6.99
N LEU A 34 0.83 3.07 8.20
CA LEU A 34 -0.22 2.38 8.94
C LEU A 34 -1.54 2.40 8.16
N ALA A 35 -1.90 3.54 7.58
CA ALA A 35 -3.12 3.66 6.77
C ALA A 35 -3.06 2.76 5.55
N ILE A 36 -1.92 2.68 4.88
CA ILE A 36 -1.72 1.78 3.73
C ILE A 36 -1.83 0.32 4.16
N ALA A 37 -1.17 -0.06 5.27
CA ALA A 37 -1.24 -1.43 5.78
C ALA A 37 -2.67 -1.81 6.12
N ASP A 38 -3.42 -0.91 6.73
CA ASP A 38 -4.82 -1.13 7.08
C ASP A 38 -5.69 -1.39 5.83
N ILE A 39 -5.48 -0.62 4.77
CA ILE A 39 -6.17 -0.84 3.50
C ILE A 39 -5.81 -2.20 2.92
N LEU A 40 -4.54 -2.58 2.94
CA LEU A 40 -4.10 -3.87 2.42
C LEU A 40 -4.76 -5.04 3.16
N VAL A 41 -4.95 -4.93 4.48
CA VAL A 41 -5.68 -5.93 5.26
C VAL A 41 -7.14 -5.99 4.83
N ARG A 42 -7.81 -4.83 4.81
CA ARG A 42 -9.24 -4.76 4.49
C ARG A 42 -9.55 -5.25 3.08
N GLU A 43 -8.64 -5.02 2.14
CA GLU A 43 -8.81 -5.45 0.75
C GLU A 43 -8.29 -6.87 0.50
N GLY A 44 -7.81 -7.55 1.54
CA GLY A 44 -7.43 -8.95 1.46
C GLY A 44 -6.06 -9.23 0.84
N TYR A 45 -5.19 -8.23 0.75
CA TYR A 45 -3.84 -8.41 0.17
C TYR A 45 -2.82 -8.89 1.16
N ILE A 46 -2.98 -8.56 2.44
CA ILE A 46 -2.13 -9.07 3.51
C ILE A 46 -3.00 -9.67 4.61
N LYS A 47 -2.40 -10.52 5.43
CA LYS A 47 -3.14 -11.24 6.49
C LYS A 47 -3.48 -10.33 7.66
N LYS A 48 -2.49 -9.63 8.19
CA LYS A 48 -2.62 -8.69 9.30
C LYS A 48 -1.36 -7.85 9.43
N TYR A 49 -1.40 -6.86 10.30
CA TYR A 49 -0.19 -6.16 10.73
C TYR A 49 -0.24 -5.94 12.24
N ASP A 50 0.94 -5.84 12.85
CA ASP A 50 1.12 -5.53 14.27
C ASP A 50 2.10 -4.39 14.41
N ILE A 51 1.95 -3.59 15.47
CA ILE A 51 2.91 -2.56 15.81
C ILE A 51 3.82 -3.12 16.88
N VAL A 52 5.13 -3.14 16.59
CA VAL A 52 6.16 -3.61 17.51
C VAL A 52 6.96 -2.42 17.98
N GLU A 53 7.02 -2.22 19.29
CA GLU A 53 7.80 -1.15 19.89
C GLU A 53 9.17 -1.70 20.29
N ASP A 54 10.22 -0.99 19.85
CA ASP A 54 11.60 -1.30 20.20
C ASP A 54 12.30 0.00 20.59
N GLY A 55 12.35 0.25 21.90
CA GLY A 55 12.89 1.49 22.43
C GLY A 55 12.06 2.70 21.98
N ALA A 56 12.70 3.68 21.35
CA ALA A 56 12.06 4.90 20.87
C ALA A 56 11.38 4.73 19.51
N PHE A 57 11.56 3.59 18.87
CA PHE A 57 11.08 3.35 17.51
C PHE A 57 9.91 2.39 17.49
N GLN A 58 9.01 2.63 16.53
CA GLN A 58 7.90 1.71 16.24
C GLN A 58 8.13 1.10 14.88
N THR A 59 7.82 -0.19 14.77
CA THR A 59 7.92 -0.98 13.54
C THR A 59 6.57 -1.58 13.24
N ILE A 60 6.16 -1.55 11.98
CA ILE A 60 4.98 -2.28 11.52
C ILE A 60 5.46 -3.65 11.06
N ARG A 61 4.98 -4.70 11.71
CA ARG A 61 5.23 -6.08 11.28
C ARG A 61 4.06 -6.54 10.46
N ILE A 62 4.28 -6.72 9.17
CA ILE A 62 3.26 -7.11 8.20
C ILE A 62 3.32 -8.61 8.02
N SER A 63 2.21 -9.30 8.26
CA SER A 63 2.08 -10.74 8.00
C SER A 63 1.55 -10.93 6.59
N LEU A 64 2.35 -11.53 5.73
CA LEU A 64 2.02 -11.72 4.32
C LEU A 64 1.02 -12.84 4.14
N LYS A 65 0.29 -12.79 3.05
CA LYS A 65 -0.77 -13.75 2.72
C LYS A 65 -0.39 -14.48 1.44
N TYR A 66 -0.58 -15.80 1.48
CA TYR A 66 -0.34 -16.67 0.32
C TYR A 66 -1.60 -17.50 0.08
N GLY A 67 -1.68 -18.13 -1.08
CA GLY A 67 -2.75 -19.05 -1.41
C GLY A 67 -2.59 -20.39 -0.70
N ALA A 68 -3.13 -21.46 -1.29
CA ALA A 68 -3.09 -22.80 -0.71
C ALA A 68 -1.66 -23.29 -0.44
N ASP A 69 -0.68 -22.81 -1.22
CA ASP A 69 0.73 -22.99 -0.91
C ASP A 69 1.48 -21.67 -1.10
N LYS A 70 2.73 -21.61 -0.62
CA LYS A 70 3.53 -20.37 -0.69
C LYS A 70 3.94 -19.94 -2.09
N ASN A 71 3.67 -20.75 -3.10
CA ASN A 71 3.93 -20.38 -4.49
C ASN A 71 2.82 -19.50 -5.06
N GLU A 72 1.65 -19.47 -4.40
CA GLU A 72 0.53 -18.65 -4.83
C GLU A 72 0.55 -17.30 -4.11
N LYS A 73 1.13 -16.30 -4.75
CA LYS A 73 1.15 -14.93 -4.22
C LYS A 73 -0.24 -14.31 -4.32
N ILE A 74 -0.69 -13.68 -3.24
CA ILE A 74 -1.93 -12.90 -3.26
C ILE A 74 -1.68 -11.53 -3.91
N ILE A 75 -0.53 -10.91 -3.61
CA ILE A 75 -0.13 -9.66 -4.28
C ILE A 75 0.65 -10.04 -5.55
N SER A 76 0.04 -9.80 -6.72
CA SER A 76 0.69 -10.00 -8.00
C SER A 76 1.60 -8.84 -8.37
N GLY A 77 1.21 -7.63 -7.99
CA GLY A 77 2.02 -6.45 -8.21
C GLY A 77 1.69 -5.36 -7.19
N ILE A 78 2.68 -4.56 -6.86
CA ILE A 78 2.54 -3.41 -5.98
C ILE A 78 3.51 -2.34 -6.46
N LYS A 79 2.99 -1.14 -6.75
CA LYS A 79 3.78 -0.11 -7.44
C LYS A 79 3.49 1.27 -6.88
N LYS A 80 4.55 2.02 -6.58
CA LYS A 80 4.43 3.44 -6.21
C LYS A 80 4.18 4.27 -7.46
N ILE A 81 3.11 5.06 -7.45
CA ILE A 81 2.70 5.89 -8.60
C ILE A 81 3.19 7.32 -8.44
N SER A 82 2.75 8.02 -7.39
CA SER A 82 3.21 9.39 -7.12
C SER A 82 4.58 9.34 -6.45
N LYS A 83 5.54 10.07 -7.00
CA LYS A 83 6.93 10.06 -6.54
C LYS A 83 7.37 11.46 -6.15
N PRO A 84 8.36 11.61 -5.27
CA PRO A 84 8.82 12.95 -4.86
C PRO A 84 9.17 13.88 -6.02
N GLY A 85 9.76 13.35 -7.08
CA GLY A 85 10.14 14.13 -8.27
C GLY A 85 9.04 14.27 -9.30
N LEU A 86 7.92 13.51 -9.15
CA LEU A 86 6.83 13.52 -10.11
C LEU A 86 5.54 13.12 -9.40
N ARG A 87 4.83 14.12 -8.84
CA ARG A 87 3.57 13.87 -8.15
C ARG A 87 2.46 13.59 -9.15
N VAL A 88 1.57 12.65 -8.80
CA VAL A 88 0.44 12.24 -9.64
C VAL A 88 -0.86 12.45 -8.89
N TYR A 89 -1.76 13.24 -9.46
CA TYR A 89 -3.06 13.57 -8.88
C TYR A 89 -4.16 13.13 -9.85
N ALA A 90 -5.32 12.80 -9.30
CA ALA A 90 -6.51 12.49 -10.09
C ALA A 90 -7.72 13.14 -9.45
N GLY A 91 -8.57 13.76 -10.28
CA GLY A 91 -9.86 14.26 -9.86
C GLY A 91 -10.86 13.12 -9.69
N LYS A 92 -12.01 13.41 -9.11
CA LYS A 92 -13.05 12.41 -8.83
C LYS A 92 -13.52 11.67 -10.09
N GLU A 93 -13.51 12.35 -11.24
CA GLU A 93 -13.98 11.78 -12.51
C GLU A 93 -12.88 10.99 -13.23
N ASP A 94 -11.62 11.25 -12.87
CA ASP A 94 -10.45 10.65 -13.51
C ASP A 94 -9.78 9.61 -12.63
N MET A 95 -10.44 9.18 -11.56
CA MET A 95 -9.86 8.24 -10.60
C MET A 95 -9.54 6.91 -11.31
N PRO A 96 -8.26 6.48 -11.29
CA PRO A 96 -7.85 5.30 -12.05
C PRO A 96 -8.46 4.02 -11.52
N LYS A 97 -8.69 3.07 -12.42
CA LYS A 97 -9.05 1.69 -12.09
C LYS A 97 -7.86 0.80 -12.41
N VAL A 98 -7.50 -0.05 -11.47
CA VAL A 98 -6.39 -0.98 -11.64
C VAL A 98 -6.94 -2.31 -12.15
N LEU A 99 -6.46 -2.76 -13.30
CA LEU A 99 -6.94 -4.00 -13.96
C LEU A 99 -8.48 -4.06 -14.06
N GLY A 100 -9.10 -2.97 -14.50
CA GLY A 100 -10.56 -2.92 -14.66
C GLY A 100 -11.35 -3.03 -13.38
N GLY A 101 -10.73 -2.78 -12.23
CA GLY A 101 -11.36 -2.86 -10.92
C GLY A 101 -11.00 -4.12 -10.13
N LEU A 102 -10.20 -5.03 -10.69
CA LEU A 102 -9.72 -6.21 -9.98
C LEU A 102 -8.66 -5.87 -8.93
N GLY A 103 -7.85 -4.85 -9.20
CA GLY A 103 -6.91 -4.30 -8.23
C GLY A 103 -7.44 -3.04 -7.58
N ILE A 104 -6.60 -2.37 -6.80
CA ILE A 104 -6.94 -1.11 -6.13
C ILE A 104 -5.88 -0.05 -6.39
N ALA A 105 -6.31 1.23 -6.35
CA ALA A 105 -5.41 2.35 -6.17
C ALA A 105 -5.59 2.87 -4.74
N ILE A 106 -4.50 3.23 -4.09
CA ILE A 106 -4.53 3.86 -2.77
C ILE A 106 -4.27 5.35 -3.00
N VAL A 107 -5.19 6.18 -2.52
CA VAL A 107 -5.23 7.61 -2.82
C VAL A 107 -5.25 8.42 -1.54
N SER A 108 -4.46 9.47 -1.48
CA SER A 108 -4.48 10.43 -0.37
C SER A 108 -5.44 11.57 -0.72
N THR A 109 -6.51 11.69 0.04
CA THR A 109 -7.57 12.68 -0.20
C THR A 109 -7.79 13.53 1.04
N ASN A 110 -8.66 14.54 0.92
CA ASN A 110 -9.09 15.35 2.08
C ASN A 110 -9.94 14.53 3.08
N GLN A 111 -10.40 13.35 2.68
CA GLN A 111 -11.10 12.41 3.54
C GLN A 111 -10.17 11.31 4.11
N GLY A 112 -8.86 11.49 3.95
CA GLY A 112 -7.85 10.55 4.40
C GLY A 112 -7.31 9.69 3.28
N ILE A 113 -6.56 8.64 3.66
CA ILE A 113 -6.00 7.68 2.70
C ILE A 113 -7.02 6.57 2.51
N ILE A 114 -7.50 6.45 1.28
CA ILE A 114 -8.61 5.56 0.92
C ILE A 114 -8.33 4.87 -0.43
N THR A 115 -9.20 3.94 -0.80
CA THR A 115 -9.09 3.29 -2.12
C THR A 115 -9.74 4.17 -3.19
N ASP A 116 -9.40 3.89 -4.46
CA ASP A 116 -10.03 4.53 -5.61
C ASP A 116 -11.55 4.35 -5.60
N LYS A 117 -12.02 3.17 -5.21
CA LYS A 117 -13.45 2.87 -5.14
C LYS A 117 -14.13 3.76 -4.10
N GLN A 118 -13.55 3.89 -2.92
CA GLN A 118 -14.08 4.78 -1.87
C GLN A 118 -14.04 6.24 -2.33
N ALA A 119 -12.98 6.66 -3.00
CA ALA A 119 -12.86 8.02 -3.52
C ALA A 119 -13.97 8.33 -4.53
N ARG A 120 -14.28 7.40 -5.43
CA ARG A 120 -15.39 7.55 -6.37
C ARG A 120 -16.73 7.64 -5.67
N GLN A 121 -16.96 6.81 -4.65
CA GLN A 121 -18.20 6.83 -3.86
C GLN A 121 -18.39 8.14 -3.11
N LEU A 122 -17.30 8.70 -2.58
CA LEU A 122 -17.33 9.98 -1.85
C LEU A 122 -17.29 11.19 -2.78
N GLY A 123 -16.98 10.99 -4.06
CA GLY A 123 -16.86 12.07 -5.02
C GLY A 123 -15.67 12.97 -4.77
N VAL A 124 -14.53 12.41 -4.36
CA VAL A 124 -13.31 13.18 -4.05
C VAL A 124 -12.15 12.71 -4.91
N GLY A 125 -11.21 13.60 -5.16
CA GLY A 125 -9.95 13.31 -5.81
C GLY A 125 -8.78 13.43 -4.85
N GLY A 126 -7.59 13.15 -5.31
CA GLY A 126 -6.39 13.27 -4.49
C GLY A 126 -5.13 12.78 -5.16
N GLU A 127 -4.09 12.61 -4.37
CA GLU A 127 -2.80 12.10 -4.83
C GLU A 127 -2.85 10.59 -4.94
N VAL A 128 -2.53 10.07 -6.12
CA VAL A 128 -2.52 8.61 -6.38
C VAL A 128 -1.20 8.05 -5.89
N LEU A 129 -1.22 7.35 -4.78
CA LEU A 129 0.00 6.88 -4.11
C LEU A 129 0.49 5.54 -4.66
N VAL A 130 -0.38 4.55 -4.74
CA VAL A 130 0.01 3.15 -4.96
C VAL A 130 -1.03 2.45 -5.81
N PHE A 131 -0.57 1.57 -6.71
CA PHE A 131 -1.42 0.55 -7.33
C PHE A 131 -1.07 -0.82 -6.75
N VAL A 132 -2.08 -1.61 -6.44
CA VAL A 132 -1.94 -2.99 -5.94
C VAL A 132 -2.87 -3.90 -6.72
N TRP A 133 -2.36 -5.05 -7.12
CA TRP A 133 -3.19 -6.05 -7.80
C TRP A 133 -2.70 -7.46 -7.59
#